data_4f9d9f5c23d93e41ceae8474cdbef15f
#
_entry.id   4f9d9f5c23d93e41ceae8474cdbef15f
#
_cell.length_a   1.000
_cell.length_b   1.000
_cell.length_c   1.000
_cell.angle_alpha   90.00
_cell.angle_beta   90.00
_cell.angle_gamma   90.00
#
_symmetry.space_group_name_H-M   'P 1'
#
loop_
_entity.id
_entity.type
_entity.pdbx_description
1 polymer ?
#
loop_
_entity_poly.entity_id
_entity_poly.type
_entity_poly.pdbx_seq_one_letter_code
_entity_poly.pdbx_strand_id
1 'polypeptide(L)'
;MTEVIDSALAKQAMMAYCTKKGALAFGVADVDALEKIAPKGHGPRDMLPRVKSVISIGVGGGTKGAWAADAKTLAYIGDTETTAYRIAYGLAFMIEREYGARAIFCPPDMDPEKGARTPMQSLKLHAEIAGIGARSMAGDILLHPEFGMMFYASVFTELEIPADAPMENNPCPHPSCVKLYKKSGKTPCMQFCPVDCISGTIGEDGKVAEMHYDAHACATMSQQYEAIPNILLDMMDAKDPIERGMAVHSPENQLIWYKLSIGAGELLSLCYECMRVCPITQTALMADPVARGRGMRQKVAEAKAQAYAELDVEAGPSV
;
A
#
# COMPACT_ATOMS: atom_id res chain seq x y z
N MET A 1 -22.22 -8.24 -31.47
CA MET A 1 -20.81 -8.62 -31.60
C MET A 1 -20.09 -8.01 -30.42
N THR A 2 -19.63 -8.81 -29.46
CA THR A 2 -18.78 -8.32 -28.37
C THR A 2 -17.43 -7.96 -28.98
N GLU A 3 -17.10 -6.71 -29.00
CA GLU A 3 -15.79 -6.21 -29.41
C GLU A 3 -14.73 -6.93 -28.57
N VAL A 4 -13.74 -7.51 -29.20
CA VAL A 4 -12.65 -8.20 -28.48
C VAL A 4 -11.84 -7.11 -27.79
N ILE A 5 -11.87 -7.10 -26.46
CA ILE A 5 -11.08 -6.14 -25.68
C ILE A 5 -9.61 -6.52 -25.78
N ASP A 6 -8.80 -5.60 -26.28
CA ASP A 6 -7.34 -5.72 -26.20
C ASP A 6 -6.90 -5.50 -24.76
N SER A 7 -6.51 -6.57 -24.10
CA SER A 7 -6.17 -6.56 -22.67
C SER A 7 -4.87 -5.78 -22.37
N ALA A 8 -3.94 -5.71 -23.34
CA ALA A 8 -2.71 -4.94 -23.19
C ALA A 8 -2.98 -3.44 -23.27
N LEU A 9 -3.80 -3.01 -24.24
CA LEU A 9 -4.25 -1.61 -24.32
C LEU A 9 -5.09 -1.21 -23.12
N ALA A 10 -5.98 -2.09 -22.62
CA ALA A 10 -6.75 -1.86 -21.42
C ALA A 10 -5.82 -1.64 -20.20
N LYS A 11 -4.79 -2.48 -20.03
CA LYS A 11 -3.77 -2.32 -18.97
C LYS A 11 -3.07 -0.96 -19.05
N GLN A 12 -2.68 -0.53 -20.25
CA GLN A 12 -2.02 0.77 -20.45
C GLN A 12 -2.95 1.95 -20.11
N ALA A 13 -4.22 1.88 -20.51
CA ALA A 13 -5.22 2.91 -20.21
C ALA A 13 -5.45 3.03 -18.69
N MET A 14 -5.54 1.90 -17.99
CA MET A 14 -5.68 1.86 -16.52
C MET A 14 -4.46 2.42 -15.81
N MET A 15 -3.25 2.04 -16.26
CA MET A 15 -2.00 2.58 -15.72
C MET A 15 -1.92 4.10 -15.93
N ALA A 16 -2.28 4.59 -17.12
CA ALA A 16 -2.32 6.02 -17.43
C ALA A 16 -3.32 6.76 -16.55
N TYR A 17 -4.51 6.20 -16.33
CA TYR A 17 -5.52 6.74 -15.42
C TYR A 17 -4.96 6.88 -14.01
N CYS A 18 -4.41 5.81 -13.44
CA CYS A 18 -3.86 5.79 -12.09
C CYS A 18 -2.72 6.80 -11.92
N THR A 19 -1.78 6.84 -12.88
CA THR A 19 -0.66 7.79 -12.88
C THR A 19 -1.14 9.24 -12.93
N LYS A 20 -2.14 9.54 -13.76
CA LYS A 20 -2.75 10.88 -13.84
C LYS A 20 -3.37 11.31 -12.52
N LYS A 21 -3.85 10.35 -11.71
CA LYS A 21 -4.46 10.58 -10.40
C LYS A 21 -3.47 10.60 -9.24
N GLY A 22 -2.18 10.35 -9.50
CA GLY A 22 -1.12 10.45 -8.49
C GLY A 22 -0.51 9.11 -8.03
N ALA A 23 -0.89 7.99 -8.65
CA ALA A 23 -0.20 6.73 -8.40
C ALA A 23 1.26 6.81 -8.85
N LEU A 24 2.16 6.27 -8.04
CA LEU A 24 3.59 6.12 -8.34
C LEU A 24 3.89 4.75 -8.93
N ALA A 25 3.11 3.74 -8.55
CA ALA A 25 3.27 2.37 -9.04
C ALA A 25 1.91 1.78 -9.42
N PHE A 26 1.93 0.91 -10.39
CA PHE A 26 0.79 0.14 -10.91
C PHE A 26 1.30 -1.24 -11.33
N GLY A 27 0.61 -2.29 -10.93
CA GLY A 27 0.91 -3.65 -11.32
C GLY A 27 -0.32 -4.53 -11.25
N VAL A 28 -0.28 -5.67 -11.91
CA VAL A 28 -1.37 -6.66 -11.95
C VAL A 28 -0.84 -7.95 -11.35
N ALA A 29 -1.43 -8.38 -10.25
CA ALA A 29 -1.10 -9.64 -9.59
C ALA A 29 -1.82 -10.82 -10.23
N ASP A 30 -1.11 -11.94 -10.35
CA ASP A 30 -1.67 -13.21 -10.74
C ASP A 30 -2.61 -13.75 -9.67
N VAL A 31 -3.87 -14.02 -10.05
CA VAL A 31 -4.92 -14.48 -9.15
C VAL A 31 -4.60 -15.85 -8.56
N ASP A 32 -4.08 -16.77 -9.37
CA ASP A 32 -3.78 -18.13 -8.92
C ASP A 32 -2.58 -18.17 -7.97
N ALA A 33 -1.61 -17.27 -8.17
CA ALA A 33 -0.51 -17.08 -7.22
C ALA A 33 -1.01 -16.55 -5.87
N LEU A 34 -1.94 -15.59 -5.88
CA LEU A 34 -2.55 -15.07 -4.65
C LEU A 34 -3.37 -16.14 -3.92
N GLU A 35 -4.21 -16.91 -4.62
CA GLU A 35 -5.02 -17.99 -4.04
C GLU A 35 -4.18 -19.07 -3.34
N LYS A 36 -2.98 -19.35 -3.85
CA LYS A 36 -2.07 -20.34 -3.24
C LYS A 36 -1.48 -19.89 -1.91
N ILE A 37 -1.37 -18.57 -1.69
CA ILE A 37 -0.70 -18.00 -0.53
C ILE A 37 -1.70 -17.48 0.50
N ALA A 38 -2.85 -16.96 0.04
CA ALA A 38 -3.86 -16.40 0.91
C ALA A 38 -4.44 -17.46 1.86
N PRO A 39 -4.67 -17.12 3.14
CA PRO A 39 -5.40 -17.99 4.04
C PRO A 39 -6.81 -18.28 3.50
N LYS A 40 -7.38 -19.41 3.88
CA LYS A 40 -8.76 -19.78 3.50
C LYS A 40 -9.75 -18.68 3.89
N GLY A 41 -10.58 -18.24 2.96
CA GLY A 41 -11.55 -17.15 3.13
C GLY A 41 -10.96 -15.75 2.90
N HIS A 42 -9.69 -15.66 2.49
CA HIS A 42 -8.99 -14.40 2.26
C HIS A 42 -8.37 -14.30 0.85
N GLY A 43 -8.76 -15.21 -0.05
CA GLY A 43 -8.31 -15.16 -1.44
C GLY A 43 -9.12 -14.16 -2.29
N PRO A 44 -8.60 -13.77 -3.45
CA PRO A 44 -9.33 -12.90 -4.37
C PRO A 44 -10.71 -13.41 -4.78
N ARG A 45 -10.88 -14.74 -4.92
CA ARG A 45 -12.15 -15.36 -5.30
C ARG A 45 -13.20 -15.33 -4.19
N ASP A 46 -12.79 -15.18 -2.93
CA ASP A 46 -13.71 -14.98 -1.81
C ASP A 46 -14.37 -13.58 -1.89
N MET A 47 -13.67 -12.59 -2.49
CA MET A 47 -14.18 -11.23 -2.69
C MET A 47 -15.01 -11.11 -4.00
N LEU A 48 -14.47 -11.62 -5.11
CA LEU A 48 -15.13 -11.62 -6.42
C LEU A 48 -14.99 -13.00 -7.07
N PRO A 49 -16.01 -13.87 -7.01
CA PRO A 49 -15.88 -15.30 -7.38
C PRO A 49 -15.35 -15.57 -8.79
N ARG A 50 -15.57 -14.62 -9.74
CA ARG A 50 -15.09 -14.76 -11.12
C ARG A 50 -13.94 -13.79 -11.44
N VAL A 51 -13.21 -13.35 -10.43
CA VAL A 51 -12.04 -12.49 -10.61
C VAL A 51 -11.02 -13.14 -11.55
N LYS A 52 -10.51 -12.35 -12.47
CA LYS A 52 -9.44 -12.74 -13.40
C LYS A 52 -8.17 -11.96 -13.19
N SER A 53 -8.28 -10.75 -12.63
CA SER A 53 -7.12 -9.90 -12.38
C SER A 53 -7.28 -9.12 -11.08
N VAL A 54 -6.17 -8.96 -10.36
CA VAL A 54 -6.06 -8.10 -9.18
C VAL A 54 -5.06 -6.99 -9.51
N ILE A 55 -5.57 -5.77 -9.66
CA ILE A 55 -4.75 -4.60 -9.96
C ILE A 55 -4.31 -3.98 -8.64
N SER A 56 -3.02 -3.81 -8.43
CA SER A 56 -2.46 -3.14 -7.27
C SER A 56 -1.90 -1.77 -7.64
N ILE A 57 -2.17 -0.78 -6.79
CA ILE A 57 -1.84 0.63 -6.99
C ILE A 57 -1.04 1.11 -5.79
N GLY A 58 0.13 1.72 -6.03
CA GLY A 58 0.98 2.30 -5.00
C GLY A 58 1.00 3.83 -5.04
N VAL A 59 0.84 4.47 -3.89
CA VAL A 59 1.02 5.92 -3.71
C VAL A 59 2.13 6.21 -2.73
N GLY A 60 2.76 7.39 -2.82
CA GLY A 60 3.92 7.72 -2.00
C GLY A 60 3.59 7.81 -0.51
N GLY A 61 4.55 7.43 0.32
CA GLY A 61 4.45 7.42 1.78
C GLY A 61 4.75 8.77 2.44
N GLY A 62 4.15 9.86 1.99
CA GLY A 62 4.32 11.17 2.60
C GLY A 62 5.40 12.07 1.97
N THR A 63 5.54 13.26 2.49
CA THR A 63 6.49 14.28 2.05
C THR A 63 7.72 14.35 2.96
N LYS A 64 8.79 15.00 2.49
CA LYS A 64 9.99 15.28 3.33
C LYS A 64 9.62 15.98 4.64
N GLY A 65 8.69 16.93 4.58
CA GLY A 65 8.24 17.67 5.76
C GLY A 65 7.54 16.77 6.77
N ALA A 66 6.69 15.86 6.31
CA ALA A 66 6.04 14.88 7.18
C ALA A 66 7.06 13.96 7.88
N TRP A 67 8.08 13.49 7.15
CA TRP A 67 9.13 12.64 7.72
C TRP A 67 10.08 13.37 8.67
N ALA A 68 10.18 14.70 8.58
CA ALA A 68 10.95 15.52 9.50
C ALA A 68 10.18 15.90 10.78
N ALA A 69 8.88 15.66 10.83
CA ALA A 69 8.02 15.94 11.97
C ALA A 69 8.26 14.97 13.13
N ASP A 70 7.68 15.27 14.30
CA ASP A 70 7.68 14.34 15.42
C ASP A 70 6.88 13.04 15.11
N ALA A 71 7.04 12.04 15.97
CA ALA A 71 6.41 10.73 15.74
C ALA A 71 4.87 10.80 15.67
N LYS A 72 4.25 11.66 16.48
CA LYS A 72 2.79 11.86 16.49
C LYS A 72 2.30 12.48 15.18
N THR A 73 2.98 13.52 14.71
CA THR A 73 2.64 14.17 13.44
C THR A 73 2.95 13.26 12.25
N LEU A 74 4.06 12.51 12.32
CA LEU A 74 4.40 11.53 11.28
C LEU A 74 3.34 10.42 11.16
N ALA A 75 2.71 10.05 12.27
CA ALA A 75 1.66 9.04 12.25
C ALA A 75 0.53 9.37 11.26
N TYR A 76 0.27 10.65 11.00
CA TYR A 76 -0.76 11.10 10.06
C TYR A 76 -0.42 10.89 8.58
N ILE A 77 0.78 10.46 8.23
CA ILE A 77 1.07 10.10 6.82
C ILE A 77 0.22 8.93 6.32
N GLY A 78 -0.39 8.19 7.24
CA GLY A 78 -1.39 7.16 6.90
C GLY A 78 -2.54 7.68 6.05
N ASP A 79 -2.89 8.98 6.16
CA ASP A 79 -3.91 9.62 5.31
C ASP A 79 -3.61 9.52 3.81
N THR A 80 -2.36 9.27 3.46
CA THR A 80 -1.95 9.00 2.08
C THR A 80 -2.65 7.76 1.51
N GLU A 81 -3.05 6.81 2.35
CA GLU A 81 -3.86 5.65 1.95
C GLU A 81 -5.17 6.07 1.31
N THR A 82 -5.82 7.11 1.81
CA THR A 82 -7.07 7.64 1.25
C THR A 82 -6.92 8.00 -0.22
N THR A 83 -5.73 8.48 -0.63
CA THR A 83 -5.45 8.76 -2.04
C THR A 83 -5.42 7.47 -2.86
N ALA A 84 -4.79 6.40 -2.35
CA ALA A 84 -4.76 5.10 -3.03
C ALA A 84 -6.18 4.55 -3.22
N TYR A 85 -7.02 4.60 -2.20
CA TYR A 85 -8.41 4.13 -2.27
C TYR A 85 -9.27 4.94 -3.23
N ARG A 86 -9.14 6.26 -3.27
CA ARG A 86 -9.84 7.10 -4.24
C ARG A 86 -9.47 6.77 -5.67
N ILE A 87 -8.19 6.45 -5.92
CA ILE A 87 -7.74 6.02 -7.24
C ILE A 87 -8.35 4.66 -7.58
N ALA A 88 -8.29 3.69 -6.65
CA ALA A 88 -8.85 2.36 -6.85
C ALA A 88 -10.36 2.37 -7.09
N TYR A 89 -11.10 3.16 -6.28
CA TYR A 89 -12.53 3.37 -6.45
C TYR A 89 -12.86 3.90 -7.87
N GLY A 90 -12.18 4.96 -8.29
CA GLY A 90 -12.39 5.52 -9.63
C GLY A 90 -11.97 4.58 -10.76
N LEU A 91 -10.93 3.77 -10.55
CA LEU A 91 -10.52 2.75 -11.52
C LEU A 91 -11.57 1.65 -11.68
N ALA A 92 -12.18 1.18 -10.58
CA ALA A 92 -13.25 0.19 -10.65
C ALA A 92 -14.42 0.70 -11.50
N PHE A 93 -14.85 1.95 -11.31
CA PHE A 93 -15.88 2.57 -12.15
C PHE A 93 -15.47 2.72 -13.62
N MET A 94 -14.20 3.06 -13.88
CA MET A 94 -13.66 3.14 -15.23
C MET A 94 -13.78 1.77 -15.93
N ILE A 95 -13.37 0.69 -15.24
CA ILE A 95 -13.42 -0.67 -15.79
C ILE A 95 -14.85 -1.06 -16.16
N GLU A 96 -15.80 -0.85 -15.26
CA GLU A 96 -17.19 -1.20 -15.53
C GLU A 96 -17.79 -0.39 -16.69
N ARG A 97 -17.50 0.91 -16.73
CA ARG A 97 -18.04 1.81 -17.73
C ARG A 97 -17.44 1.59 -19.13
N GLU A 98 -16.12 1.38 -19.21
CA GLU A 98 -15.40 1.38 -20.50
C GLU A 98 -15.27 -0.03 -21.07
N TYR A 99 -15.19 -1.04 -20.19
CA TYR A 99 -14.97 -2.42 -20.61
C TYR A 99 -16.15 -3.36 -20.30
N GLY A 100 -17.18 -2.88 -19.58
CA GLY A 100 -18.36 -3.69 -19.24
C GLY A 100 -18.08 -4.89 -18.33
N ALA A 101 -16.88 -4.98 -17.75
CA ALA A 101 -16.49 -6.04 -16.85
C ALA A 101 -16.73 -5.62 -15.39
N ARG A 102 -17.21 -6.52 -14.54
CA ARG A 102 -17.39 -6.22 -13.12
C ARG A 102 -16.06 -5.91 -12.47
N ALA A 103 -16.05 -4.90 -11.61
CA ALA A 103 -14.90 -4.53 -10.84
C ALA A 103 -15.30 -4.02 -9.44
N ILE A 104 -14.50 -4.36 -8.44
CA ILE A 104 -14.66 -3.87 -7.08
C ILE A 104 -13.30 -3.43 -6.54
N PHE A 105 -13.25 -2.24 -5.92
CA PHE A 105 -12.06 -1.86 -5.17
C PHE A 105 -12.03 -2.62 -3.84
N CYS A 106 -10.84 -3.02 -3.41
CA CYS A 106 -10.66 -3.67 -2.12
C CYS A 106 -10.64 -2.60 -1.02
N PRO A 107 -11.59 -2.59 -0.10
CA PRO A 107 -11.56 -1.68 1.04
C PRO A 107 -10.42 -2.07 1.98
N PRO A 108 -9.89 -1.09 2.76
CA PRO A 108 -8.87 -1.34 3.77
C PRO A 108 -9.51 -1.92 5.02
N ASP A 109 -10.16 -3.05 4.88
CA ASP A 109 -10.99 -3.58 5.94
C ASP A 109 -10.27 -4.67 6.75
N MET A 110 -10.65 -4.78 8.01
CA MET A 110 -10.20 -5.81 8.93
C MET A 110 -11.25 -6.91 8.97
N ASP A 111 -10.79 -8.16 9.07
CA ASP A 111 -11.68 -9.29 9.31
C ASP A 111 -12.25 -9.20 10.74
N PRO A 112 -13.55 -8.93 10.92
CA PRO A 112 -14.14 -8.77 12.23
C PRO A 112 -14.12 -10.07 13.06
N GLU A 113 -14.02 -11.23 12.41
CA GLU A 113 -13.96 -12.53 13.08
C GLU A 113 -12.56 -12.85 13.62
N LYS A 114 -11.52 -12.32 12.96
CA LYS A 114 -10.13 -12.61 13.30
C LYS A 114 -9.41 -11.49 14.05
N GLY A 115 -10.11 -10.39 14.26
CA GLY A 115 -9.60 -9.27 15.05
C GLY A 115 -8.80 -8.23 14.27
N ALA A 116 -8.41 -7.19 14.97
CA ALA A 116 -8.01 -5.89 14.44
C ALA A 116 -6.73 -5.86 13.59
N ARG A 117 -6.03 -6.94 13.37
CA ARG A 117 -4.77 -6.93 12.58
C ARG A 117 -4.77 -7.94 11.43
N THR A 118 -5.90 -8.61 11.22
CA THR A 118 -6.06 -9.52 10.09
C THR A 118 -6.95 -8.85 9.05
N PRO A 119 -6.42 -8.44 7.90
CA PRO A 119 -7.22 -7.86 6.83
C PRO A 119 -8.03 -8.95 6.12
N MET A 120 -9.20 -8.60 5.61
CA MET A 120 -9.97 -9.49 4.71
C MET A 120 -9.18 -9.80 3.44
N GLN A 121 -8.45 -8.80 2.93
CA GLN A 121 -7.56 -8.94 1.79
C GLN A 121 -6.22 -8.26 2.08
N SER A 122 -5.12 -8.92 1.82
CA SER A 122 -3.79 -8.36 2.04
C SER A 122 -3.34 -7.50 0.86
N LEU A 123 -3.59 -6.19 0.91
CA LEU A 123 -3.14 -5.23 -0.11
C LEU A 123 -1.63 -5.30 -0.36
N LYS A 124 -0.85 -5.59 0.68
CA LYS A 124 0.61 -5.74 0.58
C LYS A 124 0.98 -7.01 -0.18
N LEU A 125 0.29 -8.12 0.04
CA LEU A 125 0.48 -9.35 -0.74
C LEU A 125 0.14 -9.12 -2.22
N HIS A 126 -0.95 -8.40 -2.50
CA HIS A 126 -1.30 -8.03 -3.87
C HIS A 126 -0.18 -7.22 -4.52
N ALA A 127 0.36 -6.22 -3.82
CA ALA A 127 1.44 -5.38 -4.32
C ALA A 127 2.75 -6.15 -4.54
N GLU A 128 3.06 -7.10 -3.67
CA GLU A 128 4.23 -7.97 -3.76
C GLU A 128 4.16 -8.87 -5.01
N ILE A 129 3.02 -9.56 -5.20
CA ILE A 129 2.80 -10.42 -6.38
C ILE A 129 2.69 -9.61 -7.67
N ALA A 130 2.13 -8.38 -7.61
CA ALA A 130 2.08 -7.45 -8.74
C ALA A 130 3.43 -6.78 -9.07
N GLY A 131 4.51 -7.09 -8.34
CA GLY A 131 5.85 -6.58 -8.59
C GLY A 131 6.05 -5.09 -8.30
N ILE A 132 5.19 -4.45 -7.50
CA ILE A 132 5.30 -3.03 -7.15
C ILE A 132 5.87 -2.76 -5.75
N GLY A 133 6.35 -3.80 -5.08
CA GLY A 133 7.07 -3.70 -3.82
C GLY A 133 7.62 -5.05 -3.40
N ALA A 134 8.69 -5.05 -2.63
CA ALA A 134 9.28 -6.26 -2.06
C ALA A 134 9.31 -6.18 -0.54
N ARG A 135 9.12 -7.31 0.13
CA ARG A 135 9.06 -7.42 1.58
C ARG A 135 10.37 -7.01 2.23
N SER A 136 10.29 -6.16 3.23
CA SER A 136 11.46 -5.64 3.93
C SER A 136 11.72 -6.34 5.25
N MET A 137 12.92 -6.13 5.81
CA MET A 137 13.26 -6.55 7.17
C MET A 137 12.36 -5.92 8.25
N ALA A 138 11.65 -4.84 7.93
CA ALA A 138 10.70 -4.18 8.82
C ALA A 138 9.31 -4.87 8.83
N GLY A 139 9.29 -6.19 8.68
CA GLY A 139 8.08 -6.97 8.78
C GLY A 139 7.22 -6.92 7.52
N ASP A 140 6.00 -6.43 7.66
CA ASP A 140 5.02 -6.40 6.56
C ASP A 140 5.12 -5.14 5.67
N ILE A 141 6.10 -4.26 5.90
CA ILE A 141 6.30 -3.09 5.04
C ILE A 141 7.03 -3.50 3.77
N LEU A 142 6.42 -3.18 2.63
CA LEU A 142 7.05 -3.34 1.34
C LEU A 142 7.86 -2.10 0.95
N LEU A 143 8.96 -2.32 0.26
CA LEU A 143 9.81 -1.26 -0.26
C LEU A 143 9.95 -1.37 -1.79
N HIS A 144 9.91 -0.22 -2.43
CA HIS A 144 10.22 -0.05 -3.83
C HIS A 144 11.60 0.64 -3.96
N PRO A 145 12.48 0.24 -4.88
CA PRO A 145 13.82 0.82 -5.00
C PRO A 145 13.81 2.31 -5.31
N GLU A 146 12.83 2.79 -6.08
CA GLU A 146 12.69 4.19 -6.48
C GLU A 146 11.81 4.98 -5.53
N PHE A 147 10.72 4.39 -5.02
CA PHE A 147 9.70 5.12 -4.27
C PHE A 147 9.76 4.91 -2.75
N GLY A 148 10.60 3.99 -2.28
CA GLY A 148 10.69 3.65 -0.86
C GLY A 148 9.42 2.96 -0.35
N MET A 149 8.94 3.35 0.82
CA MET A 149 7.66 2.91 1.36
C MET A 149 6.51 3.56 0.57
N MET A 150 5.51 2.76 0.25
CA MET A 150 4.26 3.20 -0.37
C MET A 150 3.05 2.68 0.40
N PHE A 151 1.90 3.32 0.21
CA PHE A 151 0.59 2.80 0.57
C PHE A 151 -0.08 2.20 -0.65
N TYR A 152 -0.89 1.16 -0.44
CA TYR A 152 -1.44 0.35 -1.50
C TYR A 152 -2.96 0.29 -1.45
N ALA A 153 -3.57 0.17 -2.62
CA ALA A 153 -4.96 -0.20 -2.79
C ALA A 153 -5.07 -1.19 -3.95
N SER A 154 -6.15 -1.97 -3.99
CA SER A 154 -6.35 -2.97 -5.03
C SER A 154 -7.73 -2.90 -5.65
N VAL A 155 -7.83 -3.31 -6.91
CA VAL A 155 -9.08 -3.51 -7.65
C VAL A 155 -9.12 -4.94 -8.16
N PHE A 156 -10.19 -5.65 -7.83
CA PHE A 156 -10.52 -6.96 -8.39
C PHE A 156 -11.41 -6.78 -9.61
N THR A 157 -11.16 -7.51 -10.68
CA THR A 157 -12.00 -7.42 -11.87
C THR A 157 -12.17 -8.76 -12.59
N GLU A 158 -13.32 -8.93 -13.23
CA GLU A 158 -13.59 -10.05 -14.16
C GLU A 158 -12.95 -9.81 -15.53
N LEU A 159 -12.34 -8.65 -15.78
CA LEU A 159 -11.55 -8.37 -16.96
C LEU A 159 -10.18 -9.06 -16.86
N GLU A 160 -9.83 -9.78 -17.91
CA GLU A 160 -8.52 -10.44 -17.99
C GLU A 160 -7.45 -9.44 -18.44
N ILE A 161 -6.51 -9.18 -17.57
CA ILE A 161 -5.39 -8.26 -17.78
C ILE A 161 -4.09 -9.07 -17.59
N PRO A 162 -3.08 -8.90 -18.46
CA PRO A 162 -1.80 -9.58 -18.31
C PRO A 162 -1.16 -9.29 -16.94
N ALA A 163 -0.87 -10.35 -16.17
CA ALA A 163 -0.22 -10.24 -14.88
C ALA A 163 1.24 -9.79 -15.03
N ASP A 164 1.72 -9.07 -14.02
CA ASP A 164 3.14 -8.73 -13.86
C ASP A 164 3.83 -9.78 -13.00
N ALA A 165 5.14 -9.87 -13.12
CA ALA A 165 5.95 -10.73 -12.27
C ALA A 165 6.30 -10.01 -10.95
N PRO A 166 6.45 -10.74 -9.83
CA PRO A 166 7.03 -10.20 -8.62
C PRO A 166 8.41 -9.58 -8.86
N MET A 167 8.81 -8.64 -8.01
CA MET A 167 10.07 -7.93 -8.13
C MET A 167 11.26 -8.90 -7.98
N GLU A 168 12.13 -8.99 -8.98
CA GLU A 168 13.29 -9.88 -8.97
C GLU A 168 14.33 -9.48 -7.91
N ASN A 169 14.54 -8.17 -7.76
CA ASN A 169 15.56 -7.62 -6.88
C ASN A 169 14.91 -6.91 -5.71
N ASN A 170 14.96 -7.53 -4.53
CA ASN A 170 14.52 -6.90 -3.30
C ASN A 170 15.51 -5.78 -2.92
N PRO A 171 15.06 -4.52 -2.76
CA PRO A 171 15.93 -3.42 -2.35
C PRO A 171 16.41 -3.55 -0.89
N CYS A 172 15.75 -4.38 -0.07
CA CYS A 172 16.13 -4.65 1.32
C CYS A 172 16.92 -5.96 1.44
N PRO A 173 18.04 -5.98 2.19
CA PRO A 173 18.60 -4.88 2.95
C PRO A 173 19.49 -3.95 2.10
N HIS A 174 19.45 -2.67 2.38
CA HIS A 174 20.39 -1.72 1.79
C HIS A 174 21.83 -2.04 2.24
N PRO A 175 22.88 -1.79 1.43
CA PRO A 175 24.27 -2.09 1.79
C PRO A 175 24.72 -1.50 3.12
N SER A 176 24.25 -0.31 3.48
CA SER A 176 24.55 0.29 4.80
C SER A 176 23.93 -0.50 5.97
N CYS A 177 22.75 -1.12 5.76
CA CYS A 177 22.12 -1.98 6.76
C CYS A 177 22.94 -3.26 6.98
N VAL A 178 23.43 -3.88 5.88
CA VAL A 178 24.32 -5.05 5.95
C VAL A 178 25.59 -4.72 6.72
N LYS A 179 26.20 -3.55 6.43
CA LYS A 179 27.41 -3.09 7.15
C LYS A 179 27.14 -2.88 8.63
N LEU A 180 26.02 -2.26 9.00
CA LEU A 180 25.65 -2.05 10.39
C LEU A 180 25.36 -3.37 11.09
N TYR A 181 24.62 -4.27 10.46
CA TYR A 181 24.29 -5.58 10.98
C TYR A 181 25.54 -6.41 11.30
N LYS A 182 26.54 -6.43 10.41
CA LYS A 182 27.83 -7.10 10.65
C LYS A 182 28.57 -6.54 11.87
N LYS A 183 28.36 -5.26 12.21
CA LYS A 183 29.01 -4.58 13.34
C LYS A 183 28.25 -4.77 14.66
N SER A 184 26.92 -4.72 14.64
CA SER A 184 26.08 -4.61 15.85
C SER A 184 25.07 -5.75 16.03
N GLY A 185 24.90 -6.63 15.03
CA GLY A 185 23.87 -7.67 15.05
C GLY A 185 22.44 -7.14 14.80
N LYS A 186 22.29 -5.83 14.57
CA LYS A 186 20.98 -5.21 14.31
C LYS A 186 21.02 -4.29 13.09
N THR A 187 19.95 -4.28 12.31
CA THR A 187 19.70 -3.28 11.26
C THR A 187 19.12 -2.00 11.87
N PRO A 188 19.10 -0.86 11.14
CA PRO A 188 18.51 0.37 11.68
C PRO A 188 17.05 0.19 12.13
N CYS A 189 16.21 -0.49 11.33
CA CYS A 189 14.80 -0.72 11.69
C CYS A 189 14.63 -1.56 12.95
N MET A 190 15.51 -2.55 13.20
CA MET A 190 15.53 -3.30 14.46
C MET A 190 15.99 -2.44 15.64
N GLN A 191 17.03 -1.62 15.42
CA GLN A 191 17.64 -0.83 16.48
C GLN A 191 16.75 0.30 16.97
N PHE A 192 15.97 0.89 16.06
CA PHE A 192 15.11 2.04 16.36
C PHE A 192 13.63 1.69 16.53
N CYS A 193 13.28 0.41 16.50
CA CYS A 193 11.93 -0.01 16.83
C CYS A 193 11.65 0.24 18.33
N PRO A 194 10.68 1.08 18.68
CA PRO A 194 10.46 1.44 20.09
C PRO A 194 9.92 0.30 20.95
N VAL A 195 9.45 -0.79 20.33
CA VAL A 195 8.88 -1.97 21.01
C VAL A 195 9.59 -3.27 20.62
N ASP A 196 10.76 -3.20 19.98
CA ASP A 196 11.58 -4.34 19.55
C ASP A 196 10.79 -5.44 18.78
N CYS A 197 9.73 -5.04 18.04
CA CYS A 197 8.88 -5.99 17.32
C CYS A 197 9.49 -6.54 16.03
N ILE A 198 10.68 -6.06 15.64
CA ILE A 198 11.39 -6.44 14.41
C ILE A 198 12.68 -7.19 14.80
N SER A 199 12.83 -8.41 14.30
CA SER A 199 14.06 -9.18 14.46
C SER A 199 14.31 -10.05 13.23
N GLY A 200 15.49 -10.65 13.13
CA GLY A 200 15.87 -11.53 12.03
C GLY A 200 17.36 -11.52 11.74
N THR A 201 17.76 -12.20 10.68
CA THR A 201 19.15 -12.37 10.31
C THR A 201 19.43 -11.98 8.87
N ILE A 202 20.66 -11.50 8.62
CA ILE A 202 21.19 -11.26 7.28
C ILE A 202 22.25 -12.33 7.01
N GLY A 203 22.09 -13.05 5.90
CA GLY A 203 23.01 -14.08 5.47
C GLY A 203 24.38 -13.52 5.03
N GLU A 204 25.34 -14.43 4.80
CA GLU A 204 26.67 -14.08 4.30
C GLU A 204 26.62 -13.41 2.92
N ASP A 205 25.63 -13.79 2.10
CA ASP A 205 25.33 -13.21 0.79
C ASP A 205 24.77 -11.77 0.88
N GLY A 206 24.54 -11.27 2.08
CA GLY A 206 24.01 -9.93 2.32
C GLY A 206 22.50 -9.80 2.14
N LYS A 207 21.78 -10.91 1.96
CA LYS A 207 20.31 -10.93 1.86
C LYS A 207 19.66 -11.24 3.21
N VAL A 208 18.38 -10.93 3.34
CA VAL A 208 17.59 -11.34 4.50
C VAL A 208 17.47 -12.86 4.50
N ALA A 209 17.99 -13.51 5.54
CA ALA A 209 17.88 -14.96 5.72
C ALA A 209 16.65 -15.33 6.54
N GLU A 210 16.40 -14.57 7.61
CA GLU A 210 15.22 -14.75 8.46
C GLU A 210 14.64 -13.38 8.84
N MET A 211 13.33 -13.34 9.03
CA MET A 211 12.61 -12.15 9.46
C MET A 211 11.49 -12.55 10.42
N HIS A 212 11.42 -11.87 11.54
CA HIS A 212 10.33 -12.00 12.51
C HIS A 212 9.72 -10.62 12.76
N TYR A 213 8.40 -10.57 12.78
CA TYR A 213 7.63 -9.36 13.04
C TYR A 213 6.49 -9.68 14.00
N ASP A 214 6.53 -9.06 15.17
CA ASP A 214 5.44 -9.11 16.14
C ASP A 214 4.44 -7.99 15.85
N ALA A 215 3.36 -8.35 15.16
CA ALA A 215 2.30 -7.41 14.78
C ALA A 215 1.55 -6.87 16.01
N HIS A 216 1.44 -7.66 17.09
CA HIS A 216 0.76 -7.19 18.31
C HIS A 216 1.60 -6.16 19.05
N ALA A 217 2.90 -6.42 19.24
CA ALA A 217 3.80 -5.45 19.82
C ALA A 217 3.85 -4.15 19.00
N CYS A 218 3.92 -4.25 17.66
CA CYS A 218 3.84 -3.07 16.79
C CYS A 218 2.53 -2.31 16.96
N ALA A 219 1.41 -3.03 17.10
CA ALA A 219 0.10 -2.44 17.33
C ALA A 219 0.04 -1.59 18.60
N THR A 220 0.64 -2.04 19.70
CA THR A 220 0.66 -1.27 20.96
C THR A 220 1.29 0.09 20.79
N MET A 221 2.31 0.22 19.94
CA MET A 221 2.94 1.51 19.67
C MET A 221 2.08 2.41 18.78
N SER A 222 1.42 1.86 17.77
CA SER A 222 0.55 2.65 16.89
C SER A 222 -0.70 3.13 17.62
N GLN A 223 -1.27 2.30 18.49
CA GLN A 223 -2.48 2.63 19.26
C GLN A 223 -2.32 3.85 20.18
N GLN A 224 -1.11 4.20 20.59
CA GLN A 224 -0.87 5.41 21.40
C GLN A 224 -1.30 6.70 20.69
N TYR A 225 -1.40 6.69 19.36
CA TYR A 225 -1.79 7.85 18.57
C TYR A 225 -3.23 7.76 18.05
N GLU A 226 -3.92 6.66 18.30
CA GLU A 226 -5.30 6.46 17.84
C GLU A 226 -6.27 7.25 18.70
N ALA A 227 -6.98 8.18 18.08
CA ALA A 227 -7.88 9.07 18.82
C ALA A 227 -9.13 8.33 19.34
N ILE A 228 -9.71 7.41 18.57
CA ILE A 228 -10.94 6.70 18.94
C ILE A 228 -10.74 5.78 20.15
N PRO A 229 -9.70 4.91 20.22
CA PRO A 229 -9.44 4.11 21.41
C PRO A 229 -9.27 4.95 22.67
N ASN A 230 -8.60 6.11 22.58
CA ASN A 230 -8.42 7.00 23.73
C ASN A 230 -9.77 7.58 24.22
N ILE A 231 -10.64 8.00 23.29
CA ILE A 231 -12.00 8.46 23.64
C ILE A 231 -12.79 7.32 24.33
N LEU A 232 -12.69 6.10 23.79
CA LEU A 232 -13.38 4.96 24.38
C LEU A 232 -12.87 4.64 25.79
N LEU A 233 -11.56 4.73 26.01
CA LEU A 233 -10.96 4.55 27.33
C LEU A 233 -11.47 5.63 28.30
N ASP A 234 -11.45 6.90 27.91
CA ASP A 234 -11.97 8.00 28.73
C ASP A 234 -13.46 7.79 29.08
N MET A 235 -14.25 7.31 28.12
CA MET A 235 -15.66 6.98 28.36
C MET A 235 -15.84 5.78 29.31
N MET A 236 -14.97 4.78 29.24
CA MET A 236 -15.03 3.61 30.11
C MET A 236 -14.59 3.96 31.54
N ASP A 237 -13.64 4.88 31.70
CA ASP A 237 -13.17 5.36 32.99
C ASP A 237 -14.17 6.29 33.67
N ALA A 238 -15.06 6.94 32.91
CA ALA A 238 -16.12 7.78 33.44
C ALA A 238 -17.18 6.96 34.23
N LYS A 239 -17.39 7.29 35.50
CA LYS A 239 -18.19 6.46 36.43
C LYS A 239 -19.71 6.66 36.30
N ASP A 240 -20.16 7.78 35.81
CA ASP A 240 -21.59 8.07 35.69
C ASP A 240 -22.00 8.45 34.25
N PRO A 241 -23.32 8.35 33.92
CA PRO A 241 -23.80 8.64 32.56
C PRO A 241 -23.60 10.10 32.11
N ILE A 242 -23.58 11.06 33.05
CA ILE A 242 -23.40 12.48 32.74
C ILE A 242 -21.94 12.71 32.34
N GLU A 243 -20.97 12.19 33.12
CA GLU A 243 -19.55 12.27 32.81
C GLU A 243 -19.25 11.61 31.45
N ARG A 244 -19.87 10.46 31.15
CA ARG A 244 -19.74 9.80 29.83
C ARG A 244 -20.26 10.68 28.70
N GLY A 245 -21.43 11.29 28.90
CA GLY A 245 -21.99 12.23 27.92
C GLY A 245 -21.09 13.45 27.72
N MET A 246 -20.51 13.99 28.78
CA MET A 246 -19.56 15.10 28.71
C MET A 246 -18.27 14.69 27.97
N ALA A 247 -17.73 13.50 28.22
CA ALA A 247 -16.57 12.99 27.53
C ALA A 247 -16.83 12.82 26.02
N VAL A 248 -17.98 12.24 25.63
CA VAL A 248 -18.36 12.08 24.22
C VAL A 248 -18.50 13.42 23.50
N HIS A 249 -19.07 14.40 24.17
CA HIS A 249 -19.44 15.71 23.62
C HIS A 249 -18.41 16.81 23.93
N SER A 250 -17.25 16.48 24.46
CA SER A 250 -16.20 17.47 24.69
C SER A 250 -15.77 18.14 23.39
N PRO A 251 -15.30 19.40 23.42
CA PRO A 251 -14.85 20.09 22.21
C PRO A 251 -13.77 19.34 21.44
N GLU A 252 -12.87 18.67 22.15
CA GLU A 252 -11.79 17.86 21.58
C GLU A 252 -12.36 16.67 20.82
N ASN A 253 -13.33 15.97 21.40
CA ASN A 253 -13.94 14.79 20.81
C ASN A 253 -14.92 15.14 19.69
N GLN A 254 -15.56 16.30 19.72
CA GLN A 254 -16.39 16.83 18.64
C GLN A 254 -15.60 16.93 17.33
N LEU A 255 -14.36 17.41 17.38
CA LEU A 255 -13.50 17.48 16.20
C LEU A 255 -13.20 16.08 15.64
N ILE A 256 -13.02 15.09 16.51
CA ILE A 256 -12.77 13.70 16.10
C ILE A 256 -14.01 13.11 15.43
N TRP A 257 -15.19 13.30 16.03
CA TRP A 257 -16.45 12.87 15.41
C TRP A 257 -16.70 13.53 14.05
N TYR A 258 -16.36 14.81 13.92
CA TYR A 258 -16.43 15.50 12.64
C TYR A 258 -15.49 14.87 11.60
N LYS A 259 -14.24 14.62 11.97
CA LYS A 259 -13.25 13.96 11.08
C LYS A 259 -13.72 12.57 10.67
N LEU A 260 -14.27 11.79 11.58
CA LEU A 260 -14.90 10.48 11.28
C LEU A 260 -16.01 10.63 10.25
N SER A 261 -16.89 11.62 10.42
CA SER A 261 -18.04 11.82 9.53
C SER A 261 -17.67 12.17 8.10
N ILE A 262 -16.51 12.81 7.89
CA ILE A 262 -15.99 13.16 6.57
C ILE A 262 -15.01 12.13 6.00
N GLY A 263 -14.80 11.00 6.69
CA GLY A 263 -13.90 9.94 6.26
C GLY A 263 -12.42 10.36 6.28
N ALA A 264 -12.04 11.26 7.20
CA ALA A 264 -10.65 11.64 7.38
C ALA A 264 -9.87 10.48 8.00
N GLY A 265 -8.84 9.99 7.30
CA GLY A 265 -8.02 8.86 7.72
C GLY A 265 -7.11 9.12 8.93
N GLU A 266 -7.08 10.36 9.42
CA GLU A 266 -6.31 10.79 10.61
C GLU A 266 -6.63 10.03 11.90
N LEU A 267 -7.63 9.17 11.86
CA LEU A 267 -8.07 8.37 12.99
C LEU A 267 -7.32 7.05 13.10
N LEU A 268 -6.64 6.65 12.03
CA LEU A 268 -5.79 5.47 11.95
C LEU A 268 -4.33 5.92 11.91
N SER A 269 -3.78 6.25 13.05
CA SER A 269 -2.38 6.56 13.15
C SER A 269 -1.54 5.28 13.25
N LEU A 270 -0.40 5.29 12.58
CA LEU A 270 0.53 4.17 12.55
C LEU A 270 1.92 4.64 12.97
N CYS A 271 2.69 3.76 13.61
CA CYS A 271 4.08 4.04 13.91
C CYS A 271 4.96 3.79 12.68
N TYR A 272 5.78 4.75 12.29
CA TYR A 272 6.68 4.67 11.14
C TYR A 272 8.16 4.84 11.50
N GLU A 273 8.55 4.67 12.77
CA GLU A 273 9.93 4.88 13.21
C GLU A 273 10.94 3.97 12.49
N CYS A 274 10.55 2.74 12.18
CA CYS A 274 11.38 1.84 11.36
C CYS A 274 11.64 2.38 9.94
N MET A 275 10.69 3.14 9.38
CA MET A 275 10.83 3.75 8.04
C MET A 275 11.52 5.11 8.09
N ARG A 276 11.45 5.81 9.22
CA ARG A 276 12.22 7.05 9.46
C ARG A 276 13.72 6.83 9.32
N VAL A 277 14.21 5.68 9.74
CA VAL A 277 15.64 5.31 9.69
C VAL A 277 16.00 4.41 8.50
N CYS A 278 15.02 4.04 7.68
CA CYS A 278 15.24 3.18 6.52
C CYS A 278 15.98 3.94 5.41
N PRO A 279 17.20 3.52 5.01
CA PRO A 279 17.95 4.23 3.98
C PRO A 279 17.24 4.25 2.63
N ILE A 280 16.47 3.22 2.28
CA ILE A 280 15.74 3.13 1.02
C ILE A 280 14.62 4.17 1.01
N THR A 281 13.82 4.24 2.08
CA THR A 281 12.75 5.24 2.20
C THR A 281 13.33 6.66 2.22
N GLN A 282 14.40 6.90 2.98
CA GLN A 282 15.01 8.22 3.07
C GLN A 282 15.63 8.66 1.75
N THR A 283 16.30 7.77 1.02
CA THR A 283 16.84 8.08 -0.31
C THR A 283 15.72 8.43 -1.29
N ALA A 284 14.64 7.66 -1.30
CA ALA A 284 13.48 7.93 -2.14
C ALA A 284 12.82 9.28 -1.82
N LEU A 285 12.74 9.66 -0.54
CA LEU A 285 12.22 10.96 -0.09
C LEU A 285 13.14 12.13 -0.48
N MET A 286 14.45 11.91 -0.51
CA MET A 286 15.42 12.94 -0.92
C MET A 286 15.45 13.17 -2.43
N ALA A 287 14.96 12.23 -3.24
CA ALA A 287 14.81 12.41 -4.66
C ALA A 287 13.79 13.53 -4.99
N ASP A 288 14.01 14.21 -6.11
CA ASP A 288 13.08 15.26 -6.58
C ASP A 288 11.67 14.66 -6.78
N PRO A 289 10.62 15.18 -6.10
CA PRO A 289 9.26 14.70 -6.27
C PRO A 289 8.74 14.77 -7.72
N VAL A 290 9.22 15.75 -8.49
CA VAL A 290 8.88 15.88 -9.90
C VAL A 290 9.59 14.81 -10.72
N ALA A 291 10.84 14.49 -10.39
CA ALA A 291 11.60 13.43 -11.05
C ALA A 291 10.99 12.04 -10.77
N ARG A 292 10.54 11.76 -9.54
CA ARG A 292 9.86 10.50 -9.18
C ARG A 292 8.62 10.24 -10.06
N GLY A 293 7.82 11.27 -10.32
CA GLY A 293 6.66 11.14 -11.21
C GLY A 293 7.01 11.08 -12.71
N ARG A 294 8.23 11.43 -13.11
CA ARG A 294 8.64 11.38 -14.54
C ARG A 294 8.83 9.97 -15.03
N GLY A 295 9.45 9.08 -14.25
CA GLY A 295 9.72 7.70 -14.66
C GLY A 295 8.46 6.95 -15.05
N MET A 296 7.39 7.07 -14.25
CA MET A 296 6.12 6.44 -14.58
C MET A 296 5.44 7.10 -15.79
N ARG A 297 5.48 8.44 -15.88
CA ARG A 297 4.96 9.16 -17.06
C ARG A 297 5.71 8.81 -18.33
N GLN A 298 7.03 8.62 -18.24
CA GLN A 298 7.83 8.19 -19.36
C GLN A 298 7.47 6.76 -19.78
N LYS A 299 7.35 5.81 -18.84
CA LYS A 299 6.89 4.44 -19.12
C LYS A 299 5.51 4.41 -19.79
N VAL A 300 4.57 5.25 -19.32
CA VAL A 300 3.25 5.39 -19.96
C VAL A 300 3.36 5.94 -21.38
N ALA A 301 4.24 6.91 -21.60
CA ALA A 301 4.44 7.50 -22.92
C ALA A 301 5.11 6.51 -23.89
N GLU A 302 6.11 5.76 -23.41
CA GLU A 302 6.80 4.73 -24.18
C GLU A 302 5.86 3.56 -24.54
N ALA A 303 5.05 3.08 -23.57
CA ALA A 303 4.07 2.05 -23.79
C ALA A 303 2.99 2.47 -24.81
N LYS A 304 2.53 3.73 -24.73
CA LYS A 304 1.61 4.29 -25.75
C LYS A 304 2.26 4.36 -27.13
N ALA A 305 3.49 4.85 -27.20
CA ALA A 305 4.22 4.96 -28.47
C ALA A 305 4.42 3.58 -29.13
N GLN A 306 4.74 2.56 -28.32
CA GLN A 306 4.87 1.19 -28.78
C GLN A 306 3.55 0.63 -29.33
N ALA A 307 2.43 0.83 -28.60
CA ALA A 307 1.11 0.39 -29.04
C ALA A 307 0.66 1.05 -30.34
N TYR A 308 0.96 2.34 -30.52
CA TYR A 308 0.66 3.03 -31.80
C TYR A 308 1.53 2.52 -32.93
N ALA A 309 2.80 2.22 -32.68
CA ALA A 309 3.68 1.66 -33.70
C ALA A 309 3.25 0.24 -34.13
N GLU A 310 2.72 -0.57 -33.21
CA GLU A 310 2.16 -1.88 -33.52
C GLU A 310 0.88 -1.79 -34.36
N LEU A 311 0.00 -0.83 -34.06
CA LEU A 311 -1.23 -0.55 -34.84
C LEU A 311 -0.92 -0.04 -36.26
N ASP A 312 0.10 0.80 -36.43
CA ASP A 312 0.52 1.30 -37.73
C ASP A 312 1.15 0.19 -38.62
N VAL A 313 1.73 -0.84 -38.00
CA VAL A 313 2.25 -2.02 -38.73
C VAL A 313 1.12 -2.93 -39.19
N GLU A 314 0.02 -3.07 -38.45
CA GLU A 314 -1.14 -3.85 -38.86
C GLU A 314 -1.99 -3.13 -39.95
N ALA A 315 -1.93 -1.81 -39.99
CA ALA A 315 -2.61 -0.99 -40.96
C ALA A 315 -1.87 -0.89 -42.32
N GLY A 316 -1.15 -1.91 -42.76
CA GLY A 316 -0.34 -2.02 -43.96
C GLY A 316 -0.67 -0.99 -45.07
N PRO A 317 0.23 -0.69 -46.01
CA PRO A 317 0.03 0.40 -46.94
C PRO A 317 -1.28 0.21 -47.72
N SER A 318 -2.19 1.17 -47.57
CA SER A 318 -3.41 1.28 -48.35
C SER A 318 -3.01 1.40 -49.82
N VAL A 319 -3.26 0.34 -50.59
CA VAL A 319 -3.13 0.30 -52.03
C VAL A 319 -4.11 1.26 -52.74
#